data_cd7511dec12f6941640be58873d7f42a
#
_entry.id   cd7511dec12f6941640be58873d7f42a
#
_cell.length_a   1.000
_cell.length_b   1.000
_cell.length_c   1.000
_cell.angle_alpha   90.00
_cell.angle_beta   90.00
_cell.angle_gamma   90.00
#
_symmetry.space_group_name_H-M   'P 1'
#
loop_
_entity.id
_entity.type
_entity.pdbx_description
1 polymer ?
#
loop_
_entity_poly.entity_id
_entity_poly.type
_entity_poly.pdbx_seq_one_letter_code
_entity_poly.pdbx_strand_id
1 'polypeptide(L)'
;MVVADDHPIWRSGLKADLGSNFHVVGEAGDADEAIELVRSLTPDLVVCDLHMPNGGGLKVARACGEDTHIVMLTVSEQERDLLDAISAGANGYLLKSTPPDELRHELWRAAKGEPVFSPALASLVLGEFRRMAKASGPAQPLSDREREVLQYVARGHTYREIGEQLFIAEKTVEN
;
A
#
# COMPACT_ATOMS: atom_id res chain seq x y z
N MET A 1 7.14 -15.29 -7.80
CA MET A 1 5.90 -14.71 -7.23
C MET A 1 5.05 -15.76 -6.55
N VAL A 2 4.21 -15.37 -5.58
CA VAL A 2 3.15 -16.20 -4.99
C VAL A 2 1.79 -15.73 -5.53
N VAL A 3 0.87 -16.68 -5.76
CA VAL A 3 -0.51 -16.42 -6.17
C VAL A 3 -1.46 -16.93 -5.10
N ALA A 4 -2.31 -16.05 -4.56
CA ALA A 4 -3.27 -16.37 -3.52
C ALA A 4 -4.70 -16.02 -3.96
N ASP A 5 -5.56 -17.02 -4.04
CA ASP A 5 -6.97 -16.91 -4.44
C ASP A 5 -7.70 -18.19 -3.99
N ASP A 6 -8.88 -18.10 -3.44
CA ASP A 6 -9.64 -19.27 -2.98
C ASP A 6 -10.27 -20.09 -4.11
N HIS A 7 -10.23 -19.57 -5.34
CA HIS A 7 -10.74 -20.25 -6.53
C HIS A 7 -9.62 -20.94 -7.34
N PRO A 8 -9.47 -22.27 -7.29
CA PRO A 8 -8.39 -22.99 -8.00
C PRO A 8 -8.37 -22.76 -9.51
N ILE A 9 -9.55 -22.59 -10.13
CA ILE A 9 -9.69 -22.32 -11.56
C ILE A 9 -9.05 -20.97 -11.91
N TRP A 10 -9.24 -19.96 -11.06
CA TRP A 10 -8.64 -18.64 -11.22
C TRP A 10 -7.11 -18.71 -11.12
N ARG A 11 -6.56 -19.40 -10.11
CA ARG A 11 -5.10 -19.57 -10.00
C ARG A 11 -4.51 -20.26 -11.23
N SER A 12 -5.17 -21.32 -11.72
CA SER A 12 -4.72 -22.02 -12.92
C SER A 12 -4.79 -21.16 -14.17
N GLY A 13 -5.87 -20.39 -14.36
CA GLY A 13 -6.03 -19.45 -15.46
C GLY A 13 -4.97 -18.35 -15.43
N LEU A 14 -4.78 -17.72 -14.28
CA LEU A 14 -3.75 -16.69 -14.11
C LEU A 14 -2.35 -17.21 -14.44
N LYS A 15 -1.98 -18.40 -14.00
CA LYS A 15 -0.68 -18.99 -14.35
C LYS A 15 -0.52 -19.20 -15.85
N ALA A 16 -1.57 -19.65 -16.53
CA ALA A 16 -1.56 -19.83 -17.98
C ALA A 16 -1.38 -18.48 -18.70
N ASP A 17 -2.09 -17.44 -18.25
CA ASP A 17 -2.03 -16.10 -18.81
C ASP A 17 -0.68 -15.42 -18.57
N LEU A 18 -0.04 -15.64 -17.42
CA LEU A 18 1.27 -15.07 -17.08
C LEU A 18 2.41 -15.62 -17.96
N GLY A 19 2.29 -16.85 -18.44
CA GLY A 19 3.29 -17.48 -19.30
C GLY A 19 4.66 -17.68 -18.62
N SER A 20 5.73 -17.78 -19.42
CA SER A 20 7.09 -18.07 -18.94
C SER A 20 7.81 -16.87 -18.29
N ASN A 21 7.26 -15.68 -18.37
CA ASN A 21 7.89 -14.47 -17.84
C ASN A 21 7.77 -14.36 -16.31
N PHE A 22 6.87 -15.12 -15.71
CA PHE A 22 6.65 -15.14 -14.27
C PHE A 22 6.88 -16.55 -13.71
N HIS A 23 7.69 -16.63 -12.67
CA HIS A 23 7.90 -17.89 -11.96
C HIS A 23 7.00 -17.95 -10.71
N VAL A 24 5.89 -18.70 -10.80
CA VAL A 24 5.01 -18.94 -9.67
C VAL A 24 5.64 -20.00 -8.77
N VAL A 25 6.12 -19.58 -7.60
CA VAL A 25 6.83 -20.42 -6.63
C VAL A 25 5.91 -20.98 -5.54
N GLY A 26 4.68 -20.45 -5.41
CA GLY A 26 3.69 -20.92 -4.44
C GLY A 26 2.28 -20.48 -4.82
N GLU A 27 1.31 -21.28 -4.39
CA GLU A 27 -0.12 -21.01 -4.52
C GLU A 27 -0.79 -21.18 -3.16
N ALA A 28 -1.69 -20.28 -2.82
CA ALA A 28 -2.46 -20.31 -1.58
C ALA A 28 -3.96 -20.23 -1.86
N GLY A 29 -4.76 -20.90 -1.05
CA GLY A 29 -6.22 -20.83 -1.09
C GLY A 29 -6.82 -19.93 -0.02
N ASP A 30 -6.02 -19.45 0.91
CA ASP A 30 -6.46 -18.54 1.97
C ASP A 30 -5.31 -17.62 2.45
N ALA A 31 -5.65 -16.69 3.36
CA ALA A 31 -4.70 -15.69 3.83
C ALA A 31 -3.58 -16.28 4.71
N ASP A 32 -3.87 -17.30 5.51
CA ASP A 32 -2.86 -17.89 6.40
C ASP A 32 -1.82 -18.67 5.60
N GLU A 33 -2.25 -19.49 4.65
CA GLU A 33 -1.38 -20.20 3.73
C GLU A 33 -0.52 -19.21 2.90
N ALA A 34 -1.12 -18.11 2.43
CA ALA A 34 -0.39 -17.08 1.69
C ALA A 34 0.73 -16.47 2.52
N ILE A 35 0.45 -16.10 3.79
CA ILE A 35 1.45 -15.51 4.69
C ILE A 35 2.59 -16.50 4.98
N GLU A 36 2.30 -17.77 5.20
CA GLU A 36 3.32 -18.80 5.41
C GLU A 36 4.22 -18.96 4.17
N LEU A 37 3.64 -19.00 2.97
CA LEU A 37 4.38 -19.08 1.72
C LEU A 37 5.26 -17.84 1.49
N VAL A 38 4.73 -16.64 1.74
CA VAL A 38 5.51 -15.40 1.58
C VAL A 38 6.72 -15.39 2.51
N ARG A 39 6.55 -15.76 3.77
CA ARG A 39 7.65 -15.80 4.75
C ARG A 39 8.71 -16.86 4.44
N SER A 40 8.29 -18.01 3.90
CA SER A 40 9.20 -19.12 3.60
C SER A 40 9.93 -18.96 2.27
N LEU A 41 9.27 -18.39 1.26
CA LEU A 41 9.77 -18.30 -0.11
C LEU A 41 10.34 -16.93 -0.48
N THR A 42 10.05 -15.89 0.32
CA THR A 42 10.48 -14.49 0.10
C THR A 42 10.32 -14.05 -1.37
N PRO A 43 9.08 -14.11 -1.93
CA PRO A 43 8.85 -13.78 -3.32
C PRO A 43 8.99 -12.27 -3.59
N ASP A 44 9.40 -11.89 -4.80
CA ASP A 44 9.45 -10.48 -5.22
C ASP A 44 8.05 -9.86 -5.32
N LEU A 45 7.03 -10.68 -5.59
CA LEU A 45 5.66 -10.23 -5.83
C LEU A 45 4.65 -11.25 -5.28
N VAL A 46 3.60 -10.77 -4.67
CA VAL A 46 2.39 -11.52 -4.32
C VAL A 46 1.21 -10.97 -5.10
N VAL A 47 0.49 -11.82 -5.81
CA VAL A 47 -0.82 -11.49 -6.39
C VAL A 47 -1.88 -12.17 -5.54
N CYS A 48 -2.75 -11.36 -4.95
CA CYS A 48 -3.62 -11.80 -3.88
C CYS A 48 -5.06 -11.36 -4.14
N ASP A 49 -6.02 -12.29 -4.08
CA ASP A 49 -7.42 -11.87 -4.07
C ASP A 49 -7.77 -11.17 -2.75
N LEU A 50 -8.60 -10.14 -2.87
CA LEU A 50 -9.08 -9.39 -1.72
C LEU A 50 -9.96 -10.23 -0.80
N HIS A 51 -10.84 -11.02 -1.40
CA HIS A 51 -11.86 -11.80 -0.71
C HIS A 51 -11.50 -13.29 -0.68
N MET A 52 -10.74 -13.68 0.33
CA MET A 52 -10.38 -15.09 0.62
C MET A 52 -10.70 -15.43 2.07
N PRO A 53 -10.83 -16.72 2.41
CA PRO A 53 -10.95 -17.15 3.80
C PRO A 53 -9.80 -16.62 4.69
N ASN A 54 -10.04 -16.65 6.00
CA ASN A 54 -9.07 -16.32 7.04
C ASN A 54 -8.58 -14.86 7.04
N GLY A 55 -9.36 -13.93 6.50
CA GLY A 55 -9.08 -12.48 6.55
C GLY A 55 -8.64 -11.85 5.22
N GLY A 56 -8.60 -12.64 4.14
CA GLY A 56 -8.41 -12.15 2.78
C GLY A 56 -7.08 -11.45 2.52
N GLY A 57 -7.00 -10.82 1.36
CA GLY A 57 -5.81 -10.10 0.92
C GLY A 57 -5.39 -8.96 1.84
N LEU A 58 -6.33 -8.32 2.54
CA LEU A 58 -5.98 -7.25 3.50
C LEU A 58 -5.12 -7.77 4.65
N LYS A 59 -5.36 -9.00 5.12
CA LYS A 59 -4.54 -9.61 6.16
C LYS A 59 -3.13 -9.93 5.64
N VAL A 60 -3.03 -10.43 4.41
CA VAL A 60 -1.73 -10.69 3.76
C VAL A 60 -0.95 -9.39 3.60
N ALA A 61 -1.59 -8.31 3.13
CA ALA A 61 -0.95 -7.01 2.95
C ALA A 61 -0.41 -6.44 4.27
N ARG A 62 -1.20 -6.49 5.35
CA ARG A 62 -0.74 -6.04 6.68
C ARG A 62 0.41 -6.87 7.24
N ALA A 63 0.45 -8.16 6.92
CA ALA A 63 1.45 -9.08 7.48
C ALA A 63 2.77 -9.10 6.70
N CYS A 64 2.75 -8.73 5.40
CA CYS A 64 3.88 -8.94 4.49
C CYS A 64 4.19 -7.72 3.60
N GLY A 65 3.37 -6.66 3.61
CA GLY A 65 3.50 -5.53 2.67
C GLY A 65 4.75 -4.66 2.86
N GLU A 66 5.44 -4.78 3.99
CA GLU A 66 6.73 -4.10 4.21
C GLU A 66 7.91 -4.86 3.57
N ASP A 67 7.78 -6.18 3.40
CA ASP A 67 8.86 -7.07 2.97
C ASP A 67 8.75 -7.49 1.50
N THR A 68 7.56 -7.42 0.91
CA THR A 68 7.31 -7.87 -0.46
C THR A 68 6.24 -7.03 -1.14
N HIS A 69 6.29 -6.92 -2.47
CA HIS A 69 5.26 -6.19 -3.22
C HIS A 69 3.97 -7.00 -3.30
N ILE A 70 2.85 -6.38 -2.93
CA ILE A 70 1.53 -7.03 -2.94
C ILE A 70 0.59 -6.30 -3.88
N VAL A 71 0.05 -7.03 -4.84
CA VAL A 71 -0.98 -6.57 -5.76
C VAL A 71 -2.28 -7.29 -5.47
N MET A 72 -3.33 -6.54 -5.15
CA MET A 72 -4.68 -7.08 -5.08
C MET A 72 -5.20 -7.33 -6.48
N LEU A 73 -5.70 -8.53 -6.74
CA LEU A 73 -6.35 -8.91 -7.99
C LEU A 73 -7.76 -9.39 -7.67
N THR A 74 -8.76 -8.55 -7.91
CA THR A 74 -10.13 -8.75 -7.39
C THR A 74 -11.21 -8.41 -8.41
N VAL A 75 -12.42 -8.84 -8.16
CA VAL A 75 -13.61 -8.41 -8.92
C VAL A 75 -14.24 -7.12 -8.38
N SER A 76 -13.80 -6.65 -7.21
CA SER A 76 -14.37 -5.46 -6.57
C SER A 76 -13.88 -4.17 -7.20
N GLU A 77 -14.82 -3.32 -7.60
CA GLU A 77 -14.58 -1.95 -8.07
C GLU A 77 -14.95 -0.91 -6.99
N GLN A 78 -15.17 -1.35 -5.74
CA GLN A 78 -15.58 -0.47 -4.66
C GLN A 78 -14.40 0.40 -4.19
N GLU A 79 -14.65 1.71 -4.10
CA GLU A 79 -13.66 2.68 -3.60
C GLU A 79 -13.14 2.32 -2.22
N ARG A 80 -14.02 1.83 -1.34
CA ARG A 80 -13.65 1.43 0.02
C ARG A 80 -12.64 0.28 0.02
N ASP A 81 -12.85 -0.74 -0.79
CA ASP A 81 -11.96 -1.90 -0.88
C ASP A 81 -10.56 -1.50 -1.36
N LEU A 82 -10.51 -0.58 -2.32
CA LEU A 82 -9.26 0.01 -2.81
C LEU A 82 -8.51 0.77 -1.70
N LEU A 83 -9.21 1.63 -0.97
CA LEU A 83 -8.62 2.42 0.11
C LEU A 83 -8.16 1.54 1.28
N ASP A 84 -8.94 0.53 1.63
CA ASP A 84 -8.58 -0.45 2.65
C ASP A 84 -7.34 -1.25 2.24
N ALA A 85 -7.21 -1.62 0.95
CA ALA A 85 -6.05 -2.32 0.42
C ALA A 85 -4.77 -1.46 0.48
N ILE A 86 -4.85 -0.21 0.04
CA ILE A 86 -3.73 0.74 0.12
C ILE A 86 -3.31 0.97 1.57
N SER A 87 -4.28 1.19 2.46
CA SER A 87 -4.04 1.38 3.90
C SER A 87 -3.46 0.15 4.58
N ALA A 88 -3.71 -1.05 4.03
CA ALA A 88 -3.13 -2.30 4.49
C ALA A 88 -1.70 -2.54 3.99
N GLY A 89 -1.19 -1.73 3.07
CA GLY A 89 0.16 -1.84 2.51
C GLY A 89 0.24 -2.49 1.12
N ALA A 90 -0.88 -2.61 0.41
CA ALA A 90 -0.85 -3.10 -0.98
C ALA A 90 -0.18 -2.07 -1.91
N ASN A 91 0.72 -2.55 -2.77
CA ASN A 91 1.42 -1.74 -3.78
C ASN A 91 0.62 -1.57 -5.07
N GLY A 92 -0.44 -2.37 -5.25
CA GLY A 92 -1.28 -2.29 -6.42
C GLY A 92 -2.66 -2.88 -6.21
N TYR A 93 -3.58 -2.49 -7.11
CA TYR A 93 -4.94 -2.97 -7.13
C TYR A 93 -5.41 -3.08 -8.57
N LEU A 94 -5.62 -4.30 -9.04
CA LEU A 94 -6.04 -4.62 -10.39
C LEU A 94 -7.34 -5.42 -10.37
N LEU A 95 -8.09 -5.29 -11.45
CA LEU A 95 -9.34 -6.03 -11.61
C LEU A 95 -9.08 -7.37 -12.30
N LYS A 96 -9.79 -8.41 -11.88
CA LYS A 96 -9.80 -9.72 -12.53
C LYS A 96 -10.32 -9.65 -13.98
N SER A 97 -10.98 -8.57 -14.37
CA SER A 97 -11.40 -8.28 -15.75
C SER A 97 -10.33 -7.63 -16.62
N THR A 98 -9.14 -7.31 -16.06
CA THR A 98 -8.02 -6.74 -16.82
C THR A 98 -7.55 -7.73 -17.90
N PRO A 99 -7.38 -7.29 -19.16
CA PRO A 99 -6.91 -8.15 -20.22
C PRO A 99 -5.54 -8.79 -19.89
N PRO A 100 -5.27 -10.05 -20.31
CA PRO A 100 -4.05 -10.75 -19.92
C PRO A 100 -2.74 -10.04 -20.29
N ASP A 101 -2.68 -9.37 -21.44
CA ASP A 101 -1.48 -8.63 -21.87
C ASP A 101 -1.23 -7.41 -20.96
N GLU A 102 -2.27 -6.68 -20.63
CA GLU A 102 -2.21 -5.53 -19.72
C GLU A 102 -1.88 -6.01 -18.30
N LEU A 103 -2.52 -7.08 -17.83
CA LEU A 103 -2.25 -7.67 -16.52
C LEU A 103 -0.77 -8.08 -16.37
N ARG A 104 -0.19 -8.74 -17.39
CA ARG A 104 1.24 -9.09 -17.40
C ARG A 104 2.13 -7.85 -17.30
N HIS A 105 1.79 -6.79 -18.05
CA HIS A 105 2.54 -5.55 -18.04
C HIS A 105 2.51 -4.89 -16.66
N GLU A 106 1.34 -4.77 -16.06
CA GLU A 106 1.18 -4.16 -14.74
C GLU A 106 1.85 -4.99 -13.63
N LEU A 107 1.73 -6.31 -13.66
CA LEU A 107 2.42 -7.18 -12.69
C LEU A 107 3.95 -7.12 -12.83
N TRP A 108 4.47 -6.93 -14.05
CA TRP A 108 5.89 -6.71 -14.27
C TRP A 108 6.37 -5.38 -13.67
N ARG A 109 5.58 -4.33 -13.77
CA ARG A 109 5.85 -3.04 -13.13
C ARG A 109 5.79 -3.16 -11.60
N ALA A 110 4.78 -3.84 -11.09
CA ALA A 110 4.64 -4.09 -9.65
C ALA A 110 5.83 -4.85 -9.06
N ALA A 111 6.35 -5.85 -9.77
CA ALA A 111 7.53 -6.61 -9.34
C ALA A 111 8.80 -5.74 -9.25
N LYS A 112 8.83 -4.57 -9.88
CA LYS A 112 9.90 -3.56 -9.77
C LYS A 112 9.65 -2.50 -8.69
N GLY A 113 8.57 -2.66 -7.93
CA GLY A 113 8.19 -1.70 -6.89
C GLY A 113 7.41 -0.49 -7.40
N GLU A 114 6.95 -0.50 -8.66
CA GLU A 114 6.09 0.57 -9.17
C GLU A 114 4.66 0.35 -8.67
N PRO A 115 3.97 1.38 -8.15
CA PRO A 115 2.56 1.25 -7.80
C PRO A 115 1.70 1.07 -9.05
N VAL A 116 0.78 0.11 -9.01
CA VAL A 116 -0.08 -0.24 -10.14
C VAL A 116 -1.56 -0.18 -9.78
N PHE A 117 -2.29 0.63 -10.54
CA PHE A 117 -3.74 0.82 -10.39
C PHE A 117 -4.38 0.98 -11.75
N SER A 118 -5.56 0.41 -11.96
CA SER A 118 -6.30 0.71 -13.19
C SER A 118 -6.62 2.21 -13.27
N PRO A 119 -6.71 2.80 -14.47
CA PRO A 119 -6.97 4.25 -14.63
C PRO A 119 -8.24 4.73 -13.92
N ALA A 120 -9.30 3.90 -13.91
CA ALA A 120 -10.53 4.21 -13.19
C ALA A 120 -10.31 4.33 -11.68
N LEU A 121 -9.55 3.39 -11.10
CA LEU A 121 -9.23 3.35 -9.67
C LEU A 121 -8.24 4.44 -9.25
N ALA A 122 -7.30 4.81 -10.11
CA ALA A 122 -6.39 5.93 -9.87
C ALA A 122 -7.16 7.26 -9.66
N SER A 123 -8.24 7.46 -10.41
CA SER A 123 -9.12 8.63 -10.25
C SER A 123 -9.82 8.66 -8.90
N LEU A 124 -10.22 7.49 -8.36
CA LEU A 124 -10.83 7.37 -7.03
C LEU A 124 -9.83 7.71 -5.92
N VAL A 125 -8.60 7.19 -6.01
CA VAL A 125 -7.52 7.51 -5.06
C VAL A 125 -7.25 9.00 -5.02
N LEU A 126 -7.13 9.65 -6.18
CA LEU A 126 -6.94 11.10 -6.26
C LEU A 126 -8.13 11.88 -5.68
N GLY A 127 -9.36 11.38 -5.90
CA GLY A 127 -10.58 11.95 -5.32
C GLY A 127 -10.54 11.93 -3.80
N GLU A 128 -10.17 10.79 -3.22
CA GLU A 128 -10.06 10.61 -1.77
C GLU A 128 -8.95 11.46 -1.16
N PHE A 129 -7.77 11.50 -1.77
CA PHE A 129 -6.70 12.40 -1.34
C PHE A 129 -7.16 13.86 -1.29
N ARG A 130 -7.90 14.31 -2.31
CA ARG A 130 -8.47 15.67 -2.32
C ARG A 130 -9.52 15.87 -1.22
N ARG A 131 -10.31 14.84 -0.91
CA ARG A 131 -11.31 14.87 0.16
C ARG A 131 -10.64 14.94 1.53
N MET A 132 -9.63 14.10 1.77
CA MET A 132 -8.83 14.11 2.99
C MET A 132 -8.11 15.44 3.20
N ALA A 133 -7.48 15.98 2.15
CA ALA A 133 -6.85 17.29 2.19
C ALA A 133 -7.84 18.44 2.49
N LYS A 134 -9.09 18.33 2.02
CA LYS A 134 -10.16 19.30 2.35
C LYS A 134 -10.73 19.08 3.76
N ALA A 135 -10.85 17.83 4.20
CA ALA A 135 -11.34 17.49 5.55
C ALA A 135 -10.33 17.83 6.65
N SER A 136 -9.04 17.79 6.33
CA SER A 136 -7.96 18.25 7.21
C SER A 136 -7.99 19.77 7.41
N GLY A 137 -8.85 20.50 6.70
CA GLY A 137 -8.93 21.95 6.72
C GLY A 137 -7.64 22.61 6.19
N PRO A 138 -7.58 23.91 6.02
CA PRO A 138 -6.29 24.59 5.97
C PRO A 138 -5.58 24.23 7.28
N ALA A 139 -4.37 23.68 7.19
CA ALA A 139 -3.54 23.41 8.36
C ALA A 139 -3.75 24.57 9.32
N GLN A 140 -4.18 24.29 10.55
CA GLN A 140 -4.42 25.39 11.50
C GLN A 140 -3.21 26.29 11.39
N PRO A 141 -3.40 27.59 11.12
CA PRO A 141 -2.26 28.48 10.99
C PRO A 141 -1.45 28.29 12.26
N LEU A 142 -0.18 27.95 12.09
CA LEU A 142 0.74 27.77 13.21
C LEU A 142 0.49 28.88 14.20
N SER A 143 0.29 28.54 15.44
CA SER A 143 0.22 29.51 16.51
C SER A 143 1.45 30.41 16.44
N ASP A 144 1.35 31.62 16.93
CA ASP A 144 2.50 32.54 16.93
C ASP A 144 3.73 31.89 17.58
N ARG A 145 3.51 31.03 18.55
CA ARG A 145 4.55 30.29 19.25
C ARG A 145 5.21 29.21 18.41
N GLU A 146 4.43 28.41 17.67
CA GLU A 146 4.96 27.40 16.75
C GLU A 146 5.72 28.05 15.59
N ARG A 147 5.25 29.19 15.11
CA ARG A 147 5.94 29.98 14.09
C ARG A 147 7.28 30.50 14.59
N GLU A 148 7.33 30.97 15.84
CA GLU A 148 8.56 31.44 16.48
C GLU A 148 9.58 30.32 16.64
N VAL A 149 9.17 29.15 17.10
CA VAL A 149 10.00 27.92 17.17
C VAL A 149 10.57 27.58 15.80
N LEU A 150 9.75 27.52 14.76
CA LEU A 150 10.20 27.21 13.40
C LEU A 150 11.20 28.23 12.85
N GLN A 151 11.10 29.51 13.21
CA GLN A 151 12.07 30.53 12.80
C GLN A 151 13.46 30.28 13.43
N TYR A 152 13.51 29.85 14.67
CA TYR A 152 14.77 29.47 15.31
C TYR A 152 15.38 28.19 14.74
N VAL A 153 14.55 27.16 14.45
CA VAL A 153 15.00 25.93 13.75
C VAL A 153 15.58 26.28 12.39
N ALA A 154 14.92 27.13 11.59
CA ALA A 154 15.40 27.57 10.29
C ALA A 154 16.73 28.35 10.33
N ARG A 155 17.06 28.94 11.48
CA ARG A 155 18.34 29.63 11.75
C ARG A 155 19.44 28.69 12.28
N GLY A 156 19.13 27.40 12.43
CA GLY A 156 20.07 26.38 12.88
C GLY A 156 20.25 26.28 14.40
N HIS A 157 19.36 26.86 15.20
CA HIS A 157 19.39 26.69 16.67
C HIS A 157 19.01 25.27 17.07
N THR A 158 19.64 24.75 18.11
CA THR A 158 19.30 23.47 18.72
C THR A 158 18.01 23.61 19.57
N TYR A 159 17.29 22.51 19.77
CA TYR A 159 16.07 22.51 20.61
C TYR A 159 16.31 23.02 22.02
N ARG A 160 17.48 22.77 22.58
CA ARG A 160 17.88 23.30 23.87
C ARG A 160 18.03 24.84 23.87
N GLU A 161 18.72 25.41 22.90
CA GLU A 161 18.87 26.85 22.74
C GLU A 161 17.52 27.53 22.52
N ILE A 162 16.64 26.91 21.74
CA ILE A 162 15.29 27.40 21.50
C ILE A 162 14.47 27.36 22.82
N GLY A 163 14.57 26.27 23.58
CA GLY A 163 13.92 26.15 24.90
C GLY A 163 14.36 27.24 25.87
N GLU A 164 15.65 27.51 25.95
CA GLU A 164 16.22 28.56 26.80
C GLU A 164 15.76 29.95 26.34
N GLN A 165 15.73 30.25 25.04
CA GLN A 165 15.32 31.56 24.51
C GLN A 165 13.81 31.81 24.65
N LEU A 166 13.02 30.79 24.51
CA LEU A 166 11.57 30.85 24.54
C LEU A 166 10.97 30.54 25.92
N PHE A 167 11.80 30.26 26.92
CA PHE A 167 11.38 29.89 28.29
C PHE A 167 10.41 28.69 28.31
N ILE A 168 10.67 27.66 27.48
CA ILE A 168 9.89 26.42 27.38
C ILE A 168 10.80 25.22 27.54
N ALA A 169 10.24 24.08 27.96
CA ALA A 169 11.01 22.84 28.07
C ALA A 169 11.45 22.36 26.69
N GLU A 170 12.68 21.85 26.58
CA GLU A 170 13.25 21.29 25.35
C GLU A 170 12.30 20.29 24.67
N LYS A 171 11.68 19.39 25.46
CA LYS A 171 10.68 18.43 25.00
C LYS A 171 9.41 19.07 24.38
N THR A 172 9.12 20.32 24.70
CA THR A 172 8.00 21.07 24.11
C THR A 172 8.37 21.64 22.75
N VAL A 173 9.64 21.82 22.45
CA VAL A 173 10.16 22.25 21.15
C VAL A 173 10.18 21.09 20.14
N GLU A 174 10.41 19.86 20.63
CA GLU A 174 10.53 18.65 19.83
C GLU A 174 9.17 18.11 19.33
N ASN A 175 8.05 18.41 19.98
CA ASN A 175 6.69 18.00 19.61
C ASN A 175 6.00 19.03 18.71
#